data_489daa56626fbc92aba5f94a97aa679b
#
_entry.id   489daa56626fbc92aba5f94a97aa679b
#
_cell.length_a   1.000
_cell.length_b   1.000
_cell.length_c   1.000
_cell.angle_alpha   90.00
_cell.angle_beta   90.00
_cell.angle_gamma   90.00
#
_symmetry.space_group_name_H-M   'P 1'
#
loop_
_entity.id
_entity.type
_entity.pdbx_description
1 polymer ?
#
loop_
_entity_poly.entity_id
_entity_poly.type
_entity_poly.pdbx_seq_one_letter_code
_entity_poly.pdbx_strand_id
1 'polypeptide(L)'
;MDMDNLTLRYFDAEMRYLREAGKEFAEAFPDRAALLNLDKPGAQDPYVERLFEGFAFLMGRLREKLDDDLPELTEGLVSLLWPHYLRTIPSLSIIELVPDLAQIKRSERIARGFEILSQPIGPQRTCCRYTTTQDVTLQPLALASVARDHEPDGRSLLRLRFARSESVPWAEIDLSRLPLYLNADAPLASALHQALTLNRQAMYVRVAGQSGRMPMDGYFAAKGFADEDRLWPKGDSAFSGYQLLLEYFTFREKFMFVTLCGLDQLVIEPNAPWFDLEVVLREPWPHAFDLSAEHIRLHAVPVINLFVLEADPLELDPLQTDYLLRPMRLQDGHLEIYSVDEVTASKEEQRLDYVPFSSFRHKGGMLRDEAPERYFHTRLKRAANGLHDTWLILGGEGFDEDRLLRPDKRLSLRLTGTHGQLPRKALQSTVLDTAVQLTQFGLRVRNLCAPTLPCYPPNRDRFHWRILSHLGSNFLPMLDSAEVLRGTLALYDWTGSELNRRRLAAIVEVSHHLVQRFEKGFLLRGVDIEITLDANGFAGEGDVSLFGEMLNRFFALYADVHLYTQLTLVLQPTGACLRWSENHSQRIPG
;
A
#
# COMPACT_ATOMS: atom_id res chain seq x y z
N MET A 1 1.35 -4.38 -23.82
CA MET A 1 1.76 -4.27 -25.22
C MET A 1 3.26 -4.01 -25.40
N ASP A 2 4.09 -4.13 -24.36
CA ASP A 2 5.52 -3.79 -24.42
C ASP A 2 6.48 -4.95 -24.13
N MET A 3 5.97 -6.16 -23.93
CA MET A 3 6.85 -7.35 -23.87
C MET A 3 7.51 -7.66 -25.22
N ASP A 4 6.89 -7.22 -26.32
CA ASP A 4 7.42 -7.45 -27.68
C ASP A 4 8.67 -6.63 -28.00
N ASN A 5 8.89 -5.50 -27.32
CA ASN A 5 9.99 -4.60 -27.69
C ASN A 5 11.36 -5.05 -27.14
N LEU A 6 11.41 -5.70 -25.95
CA LEU A 6 12.66 -6.14 -25.36
C LEU A 6 13.14 -7.43 -26.01
N THR A 7 12.27 -8.42 -26.13
CA THR A 7 12.55 -9.67 -26.89
C THR A 7 12.96 -9.37 -28.33
N LEU A 8 12.30 -8.39 -28.98
CA LEU A 8 12.64 -7.94 -30.32
C LEU A 8 14.06 -7.33 -30.41
N ARG A 9 14.47 -6.54 -29.41
CA ARG A 9 15.84 -5.98 -29.36
C ARG A 9 16.91 -7.04 -29.23
N TYR A 10 16.71 -8.06 -28.39
CA TYR A 10 17.63 -9.19 -28.28
C TYR A 10 17.65 -10.03 -29.56
N PHE A 11 16.49 -10.28 -30.13
CA PHE A 11 16.37 -10.95 -31.42
C PHE A 11 17.14 -10.22 -32.53
N ASP A 12 16.95 -8.90 -32.66
CA ASP A 12 17.65 -8.09 -33.66
C ASP A 12 19.18 -8.06 -33.42
N ALA A 13 19.61 -8.09 -32.16
CA ALA A 13 21.02 -8.15 -31.83
C ALA A 13 21.64 -9.50 -32.22
N GLU A 14 20.97 -10.60 -31.93
CA GLU A 14 21.41 -11.95 -32.28
C GLU A 14 21.36 -12.19 -33.81
N MET A 15 20.35 -11.69 -34.50
CA MET A 15 20.28 -11.70 -35.96
C MET A 15 21.45 -10.97 -36.62
N ARG A 16 21.82 -9.81 -36.08
CA ARG A 16 23.01 -9.08 -36.57
C ARG A 16 24.28 -9.89 -36.36
N TYR A 17 24.45 -10.44 -35.16
CA TYR A 17 25.61 -11.28 -34.84
C TYR A 17 25.70 -12.51 -35.76
N LEU A 18 24.61 -13.24 -35.95
CA LEU A 18 24.60 -14.41 -36.85
C LEU A 18 24.93 -14.07 -38.30
N ARG A 19 24.45 -12.92 -38.79
CA ARG A 19 24.77 -12.45 -40.15
C ARG A 19 26.24 -12.02 -40.28
N GLU A 20 26.84 -11.42 -39.27
CA GLU A 20 28.27 -11.09 -39.26
C GLU A 20 29.14 -12.35 -39.16
N ALA A 21 28.83 -13.25 -38.23
CA ALA A 21 29.49 -14.53 -38.10
C ALA A 21 29.37 -15.39 -39.38
N GLY A 22 28.21 -15.30 -40.08
CA GLY A 22 28.03 -15.93 -41.38
C GLY A 22 28.96 -15.38 -42.47
N LYS A 23 29.25 -14.07 -42.48
CA LYS A 23 30.24 -13.45 -43.38
C LYS A 23 31.66 -13.90 -43.07
N GLU A 24 32.06 -13.86 -41.80
CA GLU A 24 33.37 -14.32 -41.35
C GLU A 24 33.59 -15.81 -41.69
N PHE A 25 32.54 -16.64 -41.52
CA PHE A 25 32.58 -18.04 -41.93
C PHE A 25 32.74 -18.17 -43.45
N ALA A 26 32.07 -17.33 -44.25
CA ALA A 26 32.17 -17.36 -45.72
C ALA A 26 33.58 -16.95 -46.19
N GLU A 27 34.20 -16.00 -45.51
CA GLU A 27 35.60 -15.62 -45.80
C GLU A 27 36.59 -16.72 -45.42
N ALA A 28 36.39 -17.42 -44.30
CA ALA A 28 37.25 -18.49 -43.83
C ALA A 28 37.07 -19.81 -44.59
N PHE A 29 35.84 -20.10 -45.08
CA PHE A 29 35.49 -21.38 -45.71
C PHE A 29 34.61 -21.17 -46.97
N PRO A 30 35.15 -20.58 -48.07
CA PRO A 30 34.38 -20.21 -49.26
C PRO A 30 33.61 -21.36 -49.88
N ASP A 31 34.24 -22.54 -50.01
CA ASP A 31 33.63 -23.73 -50.64
C ASP A 31 32.39 -24.22 -49.86
N ARG A 32 32.39 -24.12 -48.53
CA ARG A 32 31.26 -24.54 -47.68
C ARG A 32 30.17 -23.47 -47.62
N ALA A 33 30.56 -22.21 -47.62
CA ALA A 33 29.65 -21.07 -47.61
C ALA A 33 28.86 -20.95 -48.92
N ALA A 34 29.47 -21.33 -50.05
CA ALA A 34 28.82 -21.38 -51.36
C ALA A 34 27.64 -22.36 -51.39
N LEU A 35 27.71 -23.46 -50.63
CA LEU A 35 26.63 -24.46 -50.53
C LEU A 35 25.39 -23.90 -49.81
N LEU A 36 25.56 -22.88 -48.95
CA LEU A 36 24.53 -22.24 -48.15
C LEU A 36 24.19 -20.83 -48.65
N ASN A 37 24.81 -20.40 -49.75
CA ASN A 37 24.72 -19.03 -50.31
C ASN A 37 24.97 -17.91 -49.29
N LEU A 38 25.85 -18.15 -48.31
CA LEU A 38 26.18 -17.16 -47.28
C LEU A 38 27.06 -16.02 -47.78
N ASP A 39 27.70 -16.20 -48.95
CA ASP A 39 28.60 -15.24 -49.62
C ASP A 39 27.87 -14.14 -50.39
N LYS A 40 26.56 -14.27 -50.63
CA LYS A 40 25.78 -13.31 -51.45
C LYS A 40 24.74 -12.57 -50.64
N PRO A 41 24.97 -11.31 -50.25
CA PRO A 41 23.95 -10.50 -49.61
C PRO A 41 22.69 -10.38 -50.47
N GLY A 42 21.54 -10.85 -49.93
CA GLY A 42 20.23 -10.78 -50.60
C GLY A 42 19.88 -12.00 -51.48
N ALA A 43 20.78 -13.01 -51.62
CA ALA A 43 20.52 -14.25 -52.31
C ALA A 43 20.73 -15.47 -51.41
N GLN A 44 20.60 -15.31 -50.10
CA GLN A 44 20.71 -16.38 -49.13
C GLN A 44 19.57 -17.40 -49.27
N ASP A 45 19.87 -18.67 -48.98
CA ASP A 45 18.84 -19.69 -48.97
C ASP A 45 17.74 -19.36 -47.92
N PRO A 46 16.47 -19.25 -48.34
CA PRO A 46 15.37 -18.92 -47.43
C PRO A 46 15.24 -19.89 -46.25
N TYR A 47 15.66 -21.12 -46.37
CA TYR A 47 15.64 -22.09 -45.27
C TYR A 47 16.74 -21.82 -44.24
N VAL A 48 17.91 -21.37 -44.69
CA VAL A 48 19.02 -20.97 -43.82
C VAL A 48 18.65 -19.69 -43.05
N GLU A 49 18.00 -18.72 -43.73
CA GLU A 49 17.53 -17.49 -43.07
C GLU A 49 16.45 -17.78 -42.02
N ARG A 50 15.51 -18.68 -42.33
CA ARG A 50 14.52 -19.16 -41.35
C ARG A 50 15.14 -19.88 -40.15
N LEU A 51 16.21 -20.64 -40.38
CA LEU A 51 16.95 -21.28 -39.30
C LEU A 51 17.64 -20.25 -38.41
N PHE A 52 18.25 -19.24 -39.00
CA PHE A 52 18.86 -18.11 -38.26
C PHE A 52 17.82 -17.32 -37.46
N GLU A 53 16.64 -17.04 -38.04
CA GLU A 53 15.53 -16.43 -37.32
C GLU A 53 15.09 -17.25 -36.12
N GLY A 54 14.90 -18.55 -36.28
CA GLY A 54 14.54 -19.45 -35.19
C GLY A 54 15.60 -19.53 -34.10
N PHE A 55 16.89 -19.59 -34.50
CA PHE A 55 18.00 -19.62 -33.56
C PHE A 55 18.17 -18.28 -32.83
N ALA A 56 18.10 -17.16 -33.56
CA ALA A 56 18.15 -15.82 -32.98
C ALA A 56 17.03 -15.58 -31.99
N PHE A 57 15.81 -16.07 -32.27
CA PHE A 57 14.69 -15.98 -31.36
C PHE A 57 14.94 -16.79 -30.07
N LEU A 58 15.44 -18.01 -30.17
CA LEU A 58 15.75 -18.83 -28.99
C LEU A 58 16.89 -18.23 -28.17
N MET A 59 17.97 -17.79 -28.85
CA MET A 59 19.12 -17.17 -28.18
C MET A 59 18.76 -15.81 -27.59
N GLY A 60 17.96 -15.02 -28.29
CA GLY A 60 17.43 -13.75 -27.79
C GLY A 60 16.63 -13.94 -26.48
N ARG A 61 15.76 -14.95 -26.43
CA ARG A 61 15.05 -15.32 -25.20
C ARG A 61 15.95 -15.86 -24.10
N LEU A 62 16.99 -16.60 -24.45
CA LEU A 62 17.96 -17.09 -23.48
C LEU A 62 18.78 -15.92 -22.91
N ARG A 63 19.19 -14.98 -23.77
CA ARG A 63 19.96 -13.80 -23.36
C ARG A 63 19.12 -12.83 -22.54
N GLU A 64 17.87 -12.62 -22.92
CA GLU A 64 16.89 -11.89 -22.11
C GLU A 64 16.80 -12.47 -20.69
N LYS A 65 16.72 -13.81 -20.55
CA LYS A 65 16.72 -14.47 -19.25
C LYS A 65 18.05 -14.36 -18.49
N LEU A 66 19.18 -14.36 -19.20
CA LEU A 66 20.51 -14.23 -18.58
C LEU A 66 20.80 -12.76 -18.17
N ASP A 67 20.36 -11.81 -18.99
CA ASP A 67 20.52 -10.37 -18.71
C ASP A 67 19.55 -9.88 -17.61
N ASP A 68 18.48 -10.62 -17.33
CA ASP A 68 17.56 -10.40 -16.21
C ASP A 68 18.17 -10.76 -14.84
N ASP A 69 19.49 -10.92 -14.80
CA ASP A 69 20.31 -11.09 -13.59
C ASP A 69 19.68 -12.04 -12.53
N LEU A 70 19.37 -13.26 -12.96
CA LEU A 70 18.85 -14.33 -12.09
C LEU A 70 17.57 -13.91 -11.33
N PRO A 71 16.44 -13.71 -12.03
CA PRO A 71 15.20 -13.28 -11.40
C PRO A 71 14.77 -14.23 -10.27
N GLU A 72 15.05 -15.53 -10.38
CA GLU A 72 14.75 -16.50 -9.34
C GLU A 72 15.49 -16.22 -8.02
N LEU A 73 16.75 -15.78 -8.09
CA LEU A 73 17.54 -15.44 -6.90
C LEU A 73 17.04 -14.14 -6.26
N THR A 74 16.80 -13.11 -7.08
CA THR A 74 16.33 -11.79 -6.58
C THR A 74 14.92 -11.86 -6.04
N GLU A 75 14.00 -12.57 -6.73
CA GLU A 75 12.67 -12.85 -6.21
C GLU A 75 12.73 -13.63 -4.90
N GLY A 76 13.61 -14.65 -4.82
CA GLY A 76 13.84 -15.42 -3.60
C GLY A 76 14.29 -14.52 -2.43
N LEU A 77 15.24 -13.61 -2.65
CA LEU A 77 15.71 -12.67 -1.65
C LEU A 77 14.62 -11.65 -1.26
N VAL A 78 13.91 -11.08 -2.24
CA VAL A 78 12.79 -10.16 -1.97
C VAL A 78 11.67 -10.87 -1.22
N SER A 79 11.34 -12.13 -1.58
CA SER A 79 10.30 -12.89 -0.88
C SER A 79 10.67 -13.19 0.57
N LEU A 80 11.96 -13.36 0.85
CA LEU A 80 12.47 -13.59 2.21
C LEU A 80 12.41 -12.32 3.07
N LEU A 81 12.77 -11.18 2.50
CA LEU A 81 12.93 -9.92 3.22
C LEU A 81 11.67 -9.06 3.20
N TRP A 82 10.99 -9.03 2.05
CA TRP A 82 9.80 -8.20 1.82
C TRP A 82 8.78 -8.89 0.92
N PRO A 83 8.10 -9.94 1.38
CA PRO A 83 7.16 -10.73 0.56
C PRO A 83 6.02 -9.89 -0.04
N HIS A 84 5.66 -8.77 0.57
CA HIS A 84 4.61 -7.89 0.07
C HIS A 84 4.98 -7.14 -1.22
N TYR A 85 6.28 -7.00 -1.55
CA TYR A 85 6.70 -6.41 -2.83
C TYR A 85 6.49 -7.34 -4.02
N LEU A 86 6.26 -8.62 -3.76
CA LEU A 86 5.91 -9.61 -4.78
C LEU A 86 4.41 -9.86 -4.86
N ARG A 87 3.62 -9.20 -4.01
CA ARG A 87 2.16 -9.37 -3.93
C ARG A 87 1.45 -8.23 -4.62
N THR A 88 0.31 -8.55 -5.22
CA THR A 88 -0.63 -7.56 -5.75
C THR A 88 -1.15 -6.67 -4.62
N ILE A 89 -1.26 -5.37 -4.85
CA ILE A 89 -2.04 -4.49 -3.98
C ILE A 89 -3.49 -4.60 -4.43
N PRO A 90 -4.39 -5.16 -3.60
CA PRO A 90 -5.78 -5.38 -3.97
C PRO A 90 -6.54 -4.07 -4.13
N SER A 91 -7.76 -4.16 -4.66
CA SER A 91 -8.67 -3.02 -4.72
C SER A 91 -8.96 -2.47 -3.33
N LEU A 92 -8.90 -1.15 -3.19
CA LEU A 92 -9.07 -0.36 -1.97
C LEU A 92 -10.23 0.61 -2.14
N SER A 93 -10.91 0.95 -1.05
CA SER A 93 -11.94 1.98 -1.00
C SER A 93 -12.02 2.60 0.39
N ILE A 94 -12.76 3.70 0.53
CA ILE A 94 -13.19 4.25 1.80
C ILE A 94 -14.70 4.10 1.89
N ILE A 95 -15.17 3.57 3.00
CA ILE A 95 -16.60 3.48 3.31
C ILE A 95 -16.94 4.24 4.58
N GLU A 96 -18.19 4.61 4.70
CA GLU A 96 -18.79 5.12 5.92
C GLU A 96 -19.73 4.07 6.50
N LEU A 97 -19.57 3.78 7.78
CA LEU A 97 -20.43 2.91 8.57
C LEU A 97 -21.43 3.78 9.34
N VAL A 98 -22.65 3.93 8.83
CA VAL A 98 -23.64 4.81 9.41
C VAL A 98 -24.54 4.04 10.37
N PRO A 99 -24.38 4.18 11.70
CA PRO A 99 -25.25 3.54 12.66
C PRO A 99 -26.64 4.18 12.66
N ASP A 100 -27.65 3.40 12.97
CA ASP A 100 -28.97 3.96 13.25
C ASP A 100 -28.94 4.62 14.62
N LEU A 101 -28.97 5.96 14.63
CA LEU A 101 -28.92 6.77 15.84
C LEU A 101 -30.07 6.51 16.82
N ALA A 102 -31.18 5.93 16.36
CA ALA A 102 -32.28 5.55 17.24
C ALA A 102 -32.03 4.24 18.00
N GLN A 103 -31.18 3.38 17.46
CA GLN A 103 -30.91 2.04 18.00
C GLN A 103 -29.57 1.94 18.75
N ILE A 104 -28.56 2.69 18.35
CA ILE A 104 -27.27 2.70 19.03
C ILE A 104 -27.37 3.43 20.37
N LYS A 105 -27.02 2.78 21.48
CA LYS A 105 -27.19 3.29 22.84
C LYS A 105 -25.89 3.71 23.52
N ARG A 106 -24.75 3.32 22.97
CA ARG A 106 -23.41 3.63 23.47
C ARG A 106 -22.40 3.55 22.34
N SER A 107 -21.17 3.95 22.60
CA SER A 107 -20.06 3.74 21.66
C SER A 107 -19.83 2.25 21.43
N GLU A 108 -19.81 1.81 20.18
CA GLU A 108 -19.63 0.40 19.79
C GLU A 108 -18.41 0.26 18.89
N ARG A 109 -17.54 -0.72 19.21
CA ARG A 109 -16.33 -1.00 18.44
C ARG A 109 -16.59 -2.08 17.41
N ILE A 110 -16.32 -1.77 16.15
CA ILE A 110 -16.23 -2.75 15.07
C ILE A 110 -14.75 -3.07 14.85
N ALA A 111 -14.39 -4.33 15.01
CA ALA A 111 -13.02 -4.79 14.86
C ALA A 111 -12.57 -4.77 13.40
N ARG A 112 -11.27 -4.65 13.18
CA ARG A 112 -10.59 -4.89 11.91
C ARG A 112 -11.01 -6.24 11.33
N GLY A 113 -11.17 -6.30 9.99
CA GLY A 113 -11.59 -7.52 9.31
C GLY A 113 -13.12 -7.68 9.23
N PHE A 114 -13.88 -6.65 9.58
CA PHE A 114 -15.33 -6.65 9.37
C PHE A 114 -15.64 -6.71 7.88
N GLU A 115 -16.48 -7.69 7.47
CA GLU A 115 -16.75 -7.99 6.08
C GLU A 115 -17.92 -7.19 5.51
N ILE A 116 -17.69 -6.63 4.32
CA ILE A 116 -18.66 -5.88 3.54
C ILE A 116 -18.74 -6.48 2.13
N LEU A 117 -19.93 -6.61 1.61
CA LEU A 117 -20.18 -7.06 0.24
C LEU A 117 -20.55 -5.89 -0.66
N SER A 118 -20.12 -6.01 -1.91
CA SER A 118 -20.63 -5.15 -2.98
C SER A 118 -21.99 -5.62 -3.46
N GLN A 119 -22.69 -4.73 -4.18
CA GLN A 119 -23.75 -5.16 -5.07
C GLN A 119 -23.23 -6.18 -6.09
N PRO A 120 -24.08 -7.08 -6.59
CA PRO A 120 -23.69 -8.09 -7.56
C PRO A 120 -23.10 -7.48 -8.84
N ILE A 121 -21.93 -7.97 -9.26
CA ILE A 121 -21.18 -7.53 -10.42
C ILE A 121 -21.02 -8.69 -11.41
N GLY A 122 -20.98 -8.36 -12.69
CA GLY A 122 -20.72 -9.31 -13.77
C GLY A 122 -21.85 -10.30 -14.07
N PRO A 123 -21.65 -11.19 -15.06
CA PRO A 123 -22.66 -12.16 -15.50
C PRO A 123 -23.07 -13.18 -14.43
N GLN A 124 -22.14 -13.57 -13.56
CA GLN A 124 -22.38 -14.51 -12.46
C GLN A 124 -22.95 -13.83 -11.22
N ARG A 125 -23.17 -12.50 -11.26
CA ARG A 125 -23.67 -11.70 -10.15
C ARG A 125 -22.82 -11.87 -8.88
N THR A 126 -21.51 -11.82 -9.04
CA THR A 126 -20.55 -11.98 -7.95
C THR A 126 -20.58 -10.75 -7.04
N CYS A 127 -20.72 -10.97 -5.73
CA CYS A 127 -20.55 -9.93 -4.71
C CYS A 127 -19.09 -9.88 -4.28
N CYS A 128 -18.39 -8.78 -4.54
CA CYS A 128 -17.03 -8.60 -4.10
C CYS A 128 -16.97 -8.38 -2.60
N ARG A 129 -16.09 -9.12 -1.90
CA ARG A 129 -15.89 -9.04 -0.45
C ARG A 129 -14.78 -8.04 -0.14
N TYR A 130 -15.05 -7.15 0.78
CA TYR A 130 -14.09 -6.21 1.34
C TYR A 130 -14.04 -6.38 2.84
N THR A 131 -12.89 -6.11 3.44
CA THR A 131 -12.70 -6.13 4.89
C THR A 131 -12.17 -4.79 5.37
N THR A 132 -12.61 -4.35 6.56
CA THR A 132 -12.07 -3.14 7.19
C THR A 132 -10.60 -3.34 7.55
N THR A 133 -9.77 -2.32 7.31
CA THR A 133 -8.32 -2.38 7.58
C THR A 133 -7.94 -1.96 8.99
N GLN A 134 -8.86 -1.35 9.73
CA GLN A 134 -8.66 -0.82 11.08
C GLN A 134 -9.92 -1.06 11.92
N ASP A 135 -9.77 -0.91 13.24
CA ASP A 135 -10.90 -0.81 14.15
C ASP A 135 -11.63 0.51 13.95
N VAL A 136 -12.95 0.47 14.08
CA VAL A 136 -13.81 1.65 14.01
C VAL A 136 -14.69 1.71 15.23
N THR A 137 -14.68 2.84 15.93
CA THR A 137 -15.63 3.09 17.01
C THR A 137 -16.81 3.89 16.47
N LEU A 138 -17.97 3.25 16.44
CA LEU A 138 -19.22 3.91 16.08
C LEU A 138 -19.76 4.66 17.29
N GLN A 139 -19.93 5.95 17.11
CA GLN A 139 -20.48 6.85 18.14
C GLN A 139 -21.95 7.13 17.87
N PRO A 140 -22.81 7.25 18.89
CA PRO A 140 -24.17 7.76 18.75
C PRO A 140 -24.18 9.27 18.50
N LEU A 141 -23.42 9.71 17.51
CA LEU A 141 -23.07 11.08 17.19
C LEU A 141 -23.16 11.31 15.67
N ALA A 142 -23.66 12.46 15.26
CA ALA A 142 -23.66 12.88 13.87
C ALA A 142 -23.01 14.27 13.73
N LEU A 143 -22.32 14.49 12.62
CA LEU A 143 -21.87 15.80 12.18
C LEU A 143 -23.03 16.46 11.42
N ALA A 144 -23.78 17.34 12.12
CA ALA A 144 -25.03 17.93 11.61
C ALA A 144 -24.78 19.05 10.59
N SER A 145 -23.74 19.86 10.81
CA SER A 145 -23.36 20.93 9.87
C SER A 145 -21.89 21.26 9.94
N VAL A 146 -21.34 21.68 8.81
CA VAL A 146 -20.01 22.28 8.68
C VAL A 146 -20.20 23.61 7.96
N ALA A 147 -19.70 24.69 8.52
CA ALA A 147 -19.86 26.02 7.96
C ALA A 147 -18.58 26.84 8.12
N ARG A 148 -18.38 27.74 7.18
CA ARG A 148 -17.37 28.80 7.28
C ARG A 148 -18.02 30.03 7.87
N ASP A 149 -17.33 30.66 8.79
CA ASP A 149 -17.73 31.93 9.42
C ASP A 149 -16.48 32.82 9.60
N HIS A 150 -16.65 33.97 10.21
CA HIS A 150 -15.55 34.88 10.50
C HIS A 150 -15.62 35.36 11.96
N GLU A 151 -14.47 35.51 12.55
CA GLU A 151 -14.31 36.21 13.80
C GLU A 151 -14.59 37.72 13.62
N PRO A 152 -14.93 38.44 14.69
CA PRO A 152 -15.10 39.90 14.63
C PRO A 152 -13.85 40.65 14.13
N ASP A 153 -12.69 40.08 14.28
CA ASP A 153 -11.40 40.61 13.79
C ASP A 153 -11.09 40.24 12.34
N GLY A 154 -11.99 39.50 11.64
CA GLY A 154 -11.87 39.13 10.24
C GLY A 154 -11.17 37.80 9.99
N ARG A 155 -10.66 37.10 11.01
CA ARG A 155 -10.06 35.77 10.85
C ARG A 155 -11.10 34.73 10.42
N SER A 156 -10.68 33.77 9.62
CA SER A 156 -11.56 32.68 9.21
C SER A 156 -11.83 31.71 10.35
N LEU A 157 -13.08 31.30 10.46
CA LEU A 157 -13.59 30.36 11.45
C LEU A 157 -14.28 29.20 10.77
N LEU A 158 -13.88 27.98 11.11
CA LEU A 158 -14.60 26.75 10.71
C LEU A 158 -15.45 26.29 11.88
N ARG A 159 -16.75 26.10 11.64
CA ARG A 159 -17.70 25.64 12.67
C ARG A 159 -18.19 24.24 12.29
N LEU A 160 -17.97 23.27 13.18
CA LEU A 160 -18.41 21.88 13.07
C LEU A 160 -19.44 21.60 14.15
N ARG A 161 -20.69 21.30 13.77
CA ARG A 161 -21.76 20.97 14.72
C ARG A 161 -21.91 19.48 14.89
N PHE A 162 -21.66 19.01 16.10
CA PHE A 162 -21.88 17.63 16.51
C PHE A 162 -23.18 17.49 17.29
N ALA A 163 -24.08 16.65 16.79
CA ALA A 163 -25.37 16.35 17.43
C ALA A 163 -25.38 14.90 17.93
N ARG A 164 -25.75 14.71 19.18
CA ARG A 164 -25.91 13.37 19.76
C ARG A 164 -27.27 12.75 19.40
N SER A 165 -27.36 11.44 19.52
CA SER A 165 -28.67 10.77 19.56
C SER A 165 -29.48 11.26 20.76
N GLU A 166 -30.77 11.51 20.58
CA GLU A 166 -31.65 11.98 21.65
C GLU A 166 -31.72 11.02 22.84
N SER A 167 -31.58 9.72 22.57
CA SER A 167 -31.71 8.64 23.57
C SER A 167 -30.43 8.37 24.37
N VAL A 168 -29.29 9.00 24.01
CA VAL A 168 -27.98 8.66 24.59
C VAL A 168 -27.39 9.89 25.30
N PRO A 169 -27.06 9.80 26.60
CA PRO A 169 -26.39 10.88 27.30
C PRO A 169 -24.92 11.04 26.84
N TRP A 170 -24.36 12.24 26.93
CA TRP A 170 -22.95 12.50 26.56
C TRP A 170 -21.94 11.62 27.29
N ALA A 171 -22.26 11.18 28.51
CA ALA A 171 -21.40 10.32 29.30
C ALA A 171 -21.17 8.92 28.68
N GLU A 172 -22.07 8.46 27.80
CA GLU A 172 -21.95 7.16 27.10
C GLU A 172 -21.27 7.28 25.73
N ILE A 173 -20.84 8.49 25.35
CA ILE A 173 -20.18 8.78 24.09
C ILE A 173 -18.69 8.97 24.36
N ASP A 174 -17.86 8.10 23.77
CA ASP A 174 -16.42 8.26 23.87
C ASP A 174 -15.94 9.37 22.94
N LEU A 175 -15.59 10.50 23.51
CA LEU A 175 -15.08 11.68 22.83
C LEU A 175 -13.54 11.80 22.91
N SER A 176 -12.84 10.84 23.48
CA SER A 176 -11.39 10.91 23.69
C SER A 176 -10.61 11.07 22.38
N ARG A 177 -11.03 10.36 21.34
CA ARG A 177 -10.42 10.41 20.01
C ARG A 177 -11.51 10.25 18.95
N LEU A 178 -11.77 11.28 18.18
CA LEU A 178 -12.81 11.28 17.16
C LEU A 178 -12.17 11.35 15.76
N PRO A 179 -12.03 10.21 15.06
CA PRO A 179 -11.54 10.17 13.69
C PRO A 179 -12.55 10.81 12.74
N LEU A 180 -12.08 11.68 11.86
CA LEU A 180 -12.84 12.35 10.82
C LEU A 180 -12.17 12.09 9.47
N TYR A 181 -12.96 11.75 8.47
CA TYR A 181 -12.51 11.61 7.09
C TYR A 181 -12.85 12.86 6.29
N LEU A 182 -11.89 13.40 5.56
CA LEU A 182 -12.04 14.57 4.70
C LEU A 182 -12.50 14.12 3.32
N ASN A 183 -13.82 14.05 3.15
CA ASN A 183 -14.50 13.53 1.96
C ASN A 183 -14.72 14.62 0.92
N ALA A 184 -13.66 15.02 0.25
CA ALA A 184 -13.71 16.07 -0.78
C ALA A 184 -12.78 15.72 -1.94
N ASP A 185 -12.83 16.51 -3.01
CA ASP A 185 -11.81 16.45 -4.07
C ASP A 185 -10.43 16.83 -3.52
N ALA A 186 -9.37 16.42 -4.24
CA ALA A 186 -8.01 16.53 -3.73
C ALA A 186 -7.60 17.95 -3.29
N PRO A 187 -7.95 19.05 -3.98
CA PRO A 187 -7.63 20.40 -3.54
C PRO A 187 -8.33 20.78 -2.24
N LEU A 188 -9.65 20.54 -2.12
CA LEU A 188 -10.41 20.87 -0.94
C LEU A 188 -10.04 19.98 0.26
N ALA A 189 -9.87 18.68 0.05
CA ALA A 189 -9.44 17.74 1.09
C ALA A 189 -8.06 18.13 1.66
N SER A 190 -7.12 18.52 0.79
CA SER A 190 -5.80 19.00 1.20
C SER A 190 -5.86 20.31 1.96
N ALA A 191 -6.70 21.26 1.53
CA ALA A 191 -6.91 22.53 2.22
C ALA A 191 -7.55 22.32 3.61
N LEU A 192 -8.53 21.42 3.72
CA LEU A 192 -9.12 21.02 5.01
C LEU A 192 -8.09 20.37 5.93
N HIS A 193 -7.29 19.45 5.40
CA HIS A 193 -6.24 18.79 6.17
C HIS A 193 -5.25 19.81 6.74
N GLN A 194 -4.77 20.75 5.91
CA GLN A 194 -3.86 21.81 6.34
C GLN A 194 -4.54 22.72 7.37
N ALA A 195 -5.78 23.16 7.12
CA ALA A 195 -6.52 24.05 8.01
C ALA A 195 -6.67 23.47 9.42
N LEU A 196 -6.99 22.17 9.52
CA LEU A 196 -7.23 21.51 10.79
C LEU A 196 -5.93 21.12 11.51
N THR A 197 -4.90 20.67 10.78
CA THR A 197 -3.67 20.15 11.40
C THR A 197 -2.60 21.22 11.64
N LEU A 198 -2.38 22.14 10.69
CA LEU A 198 -1.26 23.09 10.72
C LEU A 198 -1.68 24.55 10.90
N ASN A 199 -2.78 24.95 10.24
CA ASN A 199 -3.20 26.36 10.21
C ASN A 199 -4.14 26.75 11.36
N ARG A 200 -4.35 25.85 12.31
CA ARG A 200 -5.16 26.11 13.49
C ARG A 200 -4.45 27.08 14.43
N GLN A 201 -5.15 28.15 14.84
CA GLN A 201 -4.67 29.11 15.82
C GLN A 201 -5.27 28.86 17.20
N ALA A 202 -6.60 28.69 17.28
CA ALA A 202 -7.32 28.43 18.52
C ALA A 202 -8.56 27.59 18.28
N MET A 203 -9.04 26.91 19.30
CA MET A 203 -10.29 26.17 19.28
C MET A 203 -11.20 26.60 20.41
N TYR A 204 -12.49 26.63 20.12
CA TYR A 204 -13.54 26.95 21.10
C TYR A 204 -14.69 25.93 20.94
N VAL A 205 -15.40 25.73 22.04
CA VAL A 205 -16.63 24.94 22.04
C VAL A 205 -17.79 25.79 22.52
N ARG A 206 -18.91 25.69 21.80
CA ARG A 206 -20.19 26.29 22.16
C ARG A 206 -21.20 25.18 22.37
N VAL A 207 -21.77 25.08 23.54
CA VAL A 207 -22.78 24.07 23.91
C VAL A 207 -24.17 24.66 23.77
N ALA A 208 -25.14 23.87 23.31
CA ALA A 208 -26.52 24.28 23.22
C ALA A 208 -27.07 24.73 24.59
N GLY A 209 -27.75 25.89 24.64
CA GLY A 209 -28.31 26.45 25.88
C GLY A 209 -27.33 27.29 26.71
N GLN A 210 -26.04 27.28 26.39
CA GLN A 210 -25.05 28.13 27.10
C GLN A 210 -24.81 29.44 26.35
N SER A 211 -24.72 30.53 27.09
CA SER A 211 -24.35 31.85 26.54
C SER A 211 -22.83 32.00 26.53
N GLY A 212 -22.25 31.93 25.33
CA GLY A 212 -20.81 32.07 25.13
C GLY A 212 -20.12 30.83 24.57
N ARG A 213 -18.83 30.96 24.30
CA ARG A 213 -17.95 29.89 23.87
C ARG A 213 -16.84 29.69 24.90
N MET A 214 -16.43 28.46 25.08
CA MET A 214 -15.35 28.07 26.00
C MET A 214 -14.08 27.74 25.18
N PRO A 215 -12.91 28.21 25.61
CA PRO A 215 -11.66 27.79 24.99
C PRO A 215 -11.47 26.28 25.22
N MET A 216 -10.94 25.62 24.19
CA MET A 216 -10.65 24.21 24.23
C MET A 216 -9.17 23.99 23.94
N ASP A 217 -8.49 23.26 24.83
CA ASP A 217 -7.12 22.80 24.61
C ASP A 217 -7.14 21.45 23.88
N GLY A 218 -7.53 21.51 22.60
CA GLY A 218 -7.62 20.34 21.72
C GLY A 218 -6.78 20.51 20.47
N TYR A 219 -6.62 19.43 19.73
CA TYR A 219 -5.88 19.45 18.47
C TYR A 219 -6.39 18.39 17.49
N PHE A 220 -6.07 18.60 16.22
CA PHE A 220 -6.24 17.58 15.18
C PHE A 220 -4.90 16.93 14.87
N ALA A 221 -4.82 15.63 15.05
CA ALA A 221 -3.68 14.83 14.64
C ALA A 221 -3.90 14.25 13.24
N ALA A 222 -2.91 14.35 12.37
CA ALA A 222 -2.93 13.63 11.10
C ALA A 222 -2.96 12.11 11.36
N LYS A 223 -3.84 11.38 10.66
CA LYS A 223 -4.02 9.94 10.77
C LYS A 223 -3.60 9.24 9.49
N GLY A 224 -3.33 7.94 9.55
CA GLY A 224 -2.93 7.13 8.40
C GLY A 224 -1.44 6.76 8.36
N PHE A 225 -0.64 7.26 9.31
CA PHE A 225 0.81 7.05 9.35
C PHE A 225 1.27 6.03 10.37
N ALA A 226 0.43 5.66 11.32
CA ALA A 226 0.77 4.71 12.38
C ALA A 226 0.71 3.25 11.89
N ASP A 227 1.35 2.36 12.62
CA ASP A 227 1.37 0.93 12.30
C ASP A 227 -0.02 0.29 12.32
N GLU A 228 -0.91 0.76 13.21
CA GLU A 228 -2.31 0.35 13.26
C GLU A 228 -3.15 0.80 12.06
N ASP A 229 -2.70 1.86 11.35
CA ASP A 229 -3.39 2.40 10.19
C ASP A 229 -3.04 1.70 8.87
N ARG A 230 -2.24 0.63 8.88
CA ARG A 230 -1.83 -0.07 7.66
C ARG A 230 -2.99 -0.69 6.93
N LEU A 231 -2.95 -0.59 5.59
CA LEU A 231 -3.99 -1.13 4.72
C LEU A 231 -3.94 -2.66 4.62
N TRP A 232 -2.74 -3.24 4.56
CA TRP A 232 -2.53 -4.69 4.53
C TRP A 232 -1.59 -5.15 5.64
N PRO A 233 -1.66 -6.44 6.02
CA PRO A 233 -0.84 -6.97 7.11
C PRO A 233 0.66 -6.81 6.83
N LYS A 234 1.42 -6.47 7.87
CA LYS A 234 2.88 -6.44 7.82
C LYS A 234 3.44 -7.86 7.78
N GLY A 235 4.44 -8.09 6.94
CA GLY A 235 5.29 -9.27 7.09
C GLY A 235 6.19 -9.14 8.33
N ASP A 236 6.46 -10.24 9.03
CA ASP A 236 7.20 -10.27 10.30
C ASP A 236 8.59 -9.61 10.24
N SER A 237 9.22 -9.58 9.08
CA SER A 237 10.59 -9.08 8.87
C SER A 237 10.68 -7.75 8.09
N ALA A 238 9.55 -7.15 7.68
CA ALA A 238 9.56 -6.02 6.77
C ALA A 238 9.79 -4.69 7.48
N PHE A 239 10.70 -3.87 6.91
CA PHE A 239 10.85 -2.46 7.29
C PHE A 239 9.60 -1.66 6.92
N SER A 240 9.01 -0.98 7.91
CA SER A 240 7.69 -0.36 7.77
C SER A 240 7.65 0.88 6.86
N GLY A 241 8.79 1.53 6.65
CA GLY A 241 8.85 2.77 5.88
C GLY A 241 8.50 2.60 4.42
N TYR A 242 8.96 1.53 3.83
CA TYR A 242 8.67 1.26 2.43
C TYR A 242 7.20 0.92 2.18
N GLN A 243 6.54 0.26 3.14
CA GLN A 243 5.10 0.06 3.08
C GLN A 243 4.36 1.40 3.12
N LEU A 244 4.80 2.35 3.95
CA LEU A 244 4.24 3.69 4.01
C LEU A 244 4.32 4.42 2.66
N LEU A 245 5.47 4.35 1.97
CA LEU A 245 5.65 4.93 0.64
C LEU A 245 4.68 4.27 -0.37
N LEU A 246 4.62 2.94 -0.36
CA LEU A 246 3.76 2.18 -1.26
C LEU A 246 2.28 2.55 -1.07
N GLU A 247 1.83 2.65 0.18
CA GLU A 247 0.46 3.05 0.52
C GLU A 247 0.18 4.50 0.11
N TYR A 248 1.14 5.42 0.30
CA TYR A 248 0.98 6.82 -0.07
C TYR A 248 0.81 7.01 -1.58
N PHE A 249 1.62 6.35 -2.38
CA PHE A 249 1.54 6.46 -3.84
C PHE A 249 0.37 5.67 -4.43
N THR A 250 -0.09 4.61 -3.76
CA THR A 250 -1.17 3.76 -4.26
C THR A 250 -2.55 4.25 -3.83
N PHE A 251 -2.73 4.66 -2.57
CA PHE A 251 -4.04 5.02 -2.00
C PHE A 251 -3.93 6.20 -1.04
N ARG A 252 -3.86 7.38 -1.62
CA ARG A 252 -3.66 8.63 -0.89
C ARG A 252 -4.84 9.00 0.02
N GLU A 253 -6.03 8.55 -0.31
CA GLU A 253 -7.27 8.75 0.46
C GLU A 253 -7.13 8.26 1.91
N LYS A 254 -6.28 7.27 2.16
CA LYS A 254 -5.91 6.81 3.51
C LYS A 254 -5.39 7.94 4.41
N PHE A 255 -4.72 8.93 3.84
CA PHE A 255 -4.08 10.02 4.57
C PHE A 255 -4.96 11.26 4.72
N MET A 256 -6.21 11.18 4.22
CA MET A 256 -7.21 12.23 4.37
C MET A 256 -8.03 12.06 5.66
N PHE A 257 -7.49 11.37 6.65
CA PHE A 257 -8.07 11.27 7.97
C PHE A 257 -7.35 12.19 8.96
N VAL A 258 -8.13 12.81 9.83
CA VAL A 258 -7.64 13.55 10.99
C VAL A 258 -8.33 13.04 12.24
N THR A 259 -7.65 13.03 13.38
CA THR A 259 -8.24 12.65 14.66
C THR A 259 -8.35 13.90 15.53
N LEU A 260 -9.57 14.24 15.91
CA LEU A 260 -9.83 15.30 16.89
C LEU A 260 -9.62 14.72 18.29
N CYS A 261 -8.75 15.37 19.06
CA CYS A 261 -8.36 15.01 20.42
C CYS A 261 -8.66 16.15 21.40
N GLY A 262 -8.86 15.82 22.69
CA GLY A 262 -9.08 16.80 23.77
C GLY A 262 -10.55 17.10 24.07
N LEU A 263 -11.50 16.43 23.39
CA LEU A 263 -12.93 16.60 23.70
C LEU A 263 -13.36 15.91 25.01
N ASP A 264 -12.58 14.97 25.53
CA ASP A 264 -12.80 14.26 26.80
C ASP A 264 -12.74 15.19 28.03
N GLN A 265 -12.10 16.34 27.88
CA GLN A 265 -12.02 17.36 28.93
C GLN A 265 -13.25 18.28 29.00
N LEU A 266 -14.16 18.17 28.03
CA LEU A 266 -15.34 19.02 27.95
C LEU A 266 -16.42 18.58 28.93
N VAL A 267 -16.91 19.56 29.72
CA VAL A 267 -18.10 19.38 30.53
C VAL A 267 -19.31 19.84 29.71
N ILE A 268 -20.00 18.86 29.12
CA ILE A 268 -21.21 19.11 28.34
C ILE A 268 -22.43 18.86 29.23
N GLU A 269 -23.40 19.77 29.24
CA GLU A 269 -24.64 19.55 29.95
C GLU A 269 -25.37 18.30 29.45
N PRO A 270 -25.86 17.41 30.36
CA PRO A 270 -26.44 16.11 29.97
C PRO A 270 -27.58 16.23 28.95
N ASN A 271 -28.34 17.30 28.98
CA ASN A 271 -29.48 17.52 28.09
C ASN A 271 -29.15 18.33 26.83
N ALA A 272 -27.92 18.79 26.65
CA ALA A 272 -27.54 19.54 25.46
C ALA A 272 -27.67 18.62 24.21
N PRO A 273 -28.43 19.01 23.18
CA PRO A 273 -28.62 18.18 21.99
C PRO A 273 -27.42 18.22 21.05
N TRP A 274 -26.60 19.27 21.11
CA TRP A 274 -25.43 19.44 20.25
C TRP A 274 -24.37 20.34 20.89
N PHE A 275 -23.17 20.28 20.37
CA PHE A 275 -22.14 21.30 20.55
C PHE A 275 -21.54 21.69 19.20
N ASP A 276 -21.09 22.96 19.11
CA ASP A 276 -20.30 23.48 17.99
C ASP A 276 -18.83 23.50 18.39
N LEU A 277 -17.98 22.91 17.58
CA LEU A 277 -16.54 23.11 17.62
C LEU A 277 -16.18 24.22 16.64
N GLU A 278 -15.59 25.28 17.16
CA GLU A 278 -15.17 26.45 16.41
C GLU A 278 -13.65 26.46 16.31
N VAL A 279 -13.12 26.36 15.08
CA VAL A 279 -11.69 26.33 14.77
C VAL A 279 -11.31 27.63 14.12
N VAL A 280 -10.57 28.48 14.83
CA VAL A 280 -10.04 29.75 14.30
C VAL A 280 -8.75 29.47 13.55
N LEU A 281 -8.67 29.95 12.32
CA LEU A 281 -7.51 29.74 11.45
C LEU A 281 -6.54 30.92 11.56
N ARG A 282 -5.25 30.61 11.41
CA ARG A 282 -4.16 31.59 11.35
C ARG A 282 -4.16 32.34 10.02
N GLU A 283 -4.33 31.57 8.93
CA GLU A 283 -4.41 32.07 7.56
C GLU A 283 -5.86 32.03 7.06
N PRO A 284 -6.26 32.94 6.17
CA PRO A 284 -7.62 32.96 5.64
C PRO A 284 -7.98 31.66 4.91
N TRP A 285 -9.20 31.18 5.11
CA TRP A 285 -9.73 30.08 4.31
C TRP A 285 -9.88 30.52 2.84
N PRO A 286 -9.44 29.68 1.86
CA PRO A 286 -9.55 30.02 0.44
C PRO A 286 -11.00 30.23 0.02
N HIS A 287 -11.29 31.37 -0.61
CA HIS A 287 -12.64 31.72 -1.05
C HIS A 287 -13.22 30.79 -2.13
N ALA A 288 -12.35 30.08 -2.85
CA ALA A 288 -12.75 29.16 -3.92
C ALA A 288 -13.45 27.89 -3.41
N PHE A 289 -13.39 27.61 -2.12
CA PHE A 289 -13.91 26.37 -1.55
C PHE A 289 -15.13 26.61 -0.65
N ASP A 290 -16.26 26.05 -1.08
CA ASP A 290 -17.46 25.97 -0.25
C ASP A 290 -17.39 24.74 0.67
N LEU A 291 -17.91 24.89 1.90
CA LEU A 291 -17.92 23.84 2.90
C LEU A 291 -19.34 23.34 3.16
N SER A 292 -19.47 22.04 3.32
CA SER A 292 -20.71 21.39 3.72
C SER A 292 -20.42 20.22 4.66
N ALA A 293 -21.43 19.71 5.35
CA ALA A 293 -21.30 18.51 6.17
C ALA A 293 -20.91 17.25 5.37
N GLU A 294 -21.03 17.28 4.05
CA GLU A 294 -20.63 16.17 3.20
C GLU A 294 -19.12 16.03 3.05
N HIS A 295 -18.37 17.12 3.27
CA HIS A 295 -16.91 17.13 3.13
C HIS A 295 -16.17 16.58 4.35
N ILE A 296 -16.86 16.33 5.47
CA ILE A 296 -16.28 15.71 6.66
C ILE A 296 -17.19 14.58 7.10
N ARG A 297 -16.64 13.38 7.29
CA ARG A 297 -17.41 12.18 7.66
C ARG A 297 -16.90 11.57 8.94
N LEU A 298 -17.85 11.18 9.80
CA LEU A 298 -17.63 10.30 10.93
C LEU A 298 -17.68 8.84 10.48
N HIS A 299 -17.12 7.95 11.30
CA HIS A 299 -17.23 6.49 11.12
C HIS A 299 -16.76 5.98 9.76
N ALA A 300 -15.90 6.75 9.09
CA ALA A 300 -15.28 6.32 7.85
C ALA A 300 -14.09 5.39 8.14
N VAL A 301 -13.87 4.41 7.24
CA VAL A 301 -12.79 3.44 7.36
C VAL A 301 -12.30 2.99 5.99
N PRO A 302 -10.98 2.82 5.81
CA PRO A 302 -10.43 2.17 4.63
C PRO A 302 -10.81 0.69 4.61
N VAL A 303 -11.16 0.18 3.44
CA VAL A 303 -11.46 -1.24 3.20
C VAL A 303 -10.62 -1.78 2.06
N ILE A 304 -10.32 -3.06 2.14
CA ILE A 304 -9.48 -3.79 1.19
C ILE A 304 -10.21 -5.04 0.69
N ASN A 305 -10.04 -5.33 -0.59
CA ASN A 305 -10.60 -6.53 -1.21
C ASN A 305 -9.72 -7.76 -0.90
N LEU A 306 -9.69 -8.16 0.36
CA LEU A 306 -9.03 -9.37 0.86
C LEU A 306 -10.01 -10.19 1.69
N PHE A 307 -10.02 -11.50 1.49
CA PHE A 307 -10.91 -12.41 2.20
C PHE A 307 -10.31 -13.82 2.23
N VAL A 308 -10.77 -14.61 3.19
CA VAL A 308 -10.39 -16.03 3.26
C VAL A 308 -10.93 -16.75 2.04
N LEU A 309 -10.05 -17.49 1.36
CA LEU A 309 -10.33 -18.22 0.15
C LEU A 309 -10.20 -19.72 0.41
N GLU A 310 -11.21 -20.47 -0.02
CA GLU A 310 -11.16 -21.93 -0.01
C GLU A 310 -10.45 -22.42 -1.28
N ALA A 311 -9.54 -23.36 -1.11
CA ALA A 311 -8.85 -24.07 -2.19
C ALA A 311 -9.20 -25.54 -2.15
N ASP A 312 -9.13 -26.16 -3.34
CA ASP A 312 -9.18 -27.61 -3.41
C ASP A 312 -7.99 -28.22 -2.68
N PRO A 313 -8.17 -29.32 -1.93
CA PRO A 313 -7.05 -30.05 -1.33
C PRO A 313 -6.03 -30.43 -2.40
N LEU A 314 -4.76 -30.14 -2.16
CA LEU A 314 -3.68 -30.45 -3.07
C LEU A 314 -3.25 -31.92 -2.93
N GLU A 315 -3.30 -32.69 -4.01
CA GLU A 315 -2.77 -34.06 -4.07
C GLU A 315 -1.26 -34.01 -4.39
N LEU A 316 -0.45 -34.73 -3.61
CA LEU A 316 0.98 -34.80 -3.84
C LEU A 316 1.29 -35.77 -4.98
N ASP A 317 2.03 -35.31 -5.99
CA ASP A 317 2.56 -36.14 -7.08
C ASP A 317 4.05 -36.44 -6.83
N PRO A 318 4.50 -37.71 -6.86
CA PRO A 318 5.89 -38.06 -6.67
C PRO A 318 6.87 -37.40 -7.63
N LEU A 319 6.40 -36.96 -8.80
CA LEU A 319 7.23 -36.38 -9.86
C LEU A 319 7.20 -34.82 -9.87
N GLN A 320 6.36 -34.20 -9.04
CA GLN A 320 6.19 -32.73 -9.02
C GLN A 320 6.68 -32.14 -7.71
N THR A 321 7.34 -31.00 -7.82
CA THR A 321 7.70 -30.12 -6.70
C THR A 321 6.91 -28.82 -6.71
N ASP A 322 6.39 -28.44 -7.88
CA ASP A 322 5.68 -27.20 -8.13
C ASP A 322 4.22 -27.48 -8.44
N TYR A 323 3.32 -26.87 -7.70
CA TYR A 323 1.89 -27.09 -7.82
C TYR A 323 1.16 -25.80 -8.14
N LEU A 324 0.41 -25.76 -9.24
CA LEU A 324 -0.46 -24.64 -9.57
C LEU A 324 -1.66 -24.63 -8.61
N LEU A 325 -1.76 -23.58 -7.80
CA LEU A 325 -2.90 -23.41 -6.92
C LEU A 325 -4.09 -22.84 -7.70
N ARG A 326 -5.25 -23.45 -7.51
CA ARG A 326 -6.48 -22.98 -8.10
C ARG A 326 -7.53 -22.75 -7.01
N PRO A 327 -8.23 -21.62 -7.04
CA PRO A 327 -9.39 -21.41 -6.19
C PRO A 327 -10.48 -22.44 -6.52
N MET A 328 -11.20 -22.88 -5.51
CA MET A 328 -12.30 -23.86 -5.63
C MET A 328 -13.37 -23.45 -6.64
N ARG A 329 -13.63 -22.15 -6.78
CA ARG A 329 -14.56 -21.59 -7.76
C ARG A 329 -14.01 -20.28 -8.31
N LEU A 330 -13.85 -20.23 -9.63
CA LEU A 330 -13.54 -18.97 -10.32
C LEU A 330 -14.84 -18.14 -10.39
N GLN A 331 -14.85 -17.01 -9.70
CA GLN A 331 -15.96 -16.06 -9.73
C GLN A 331 -15.74 -15.05 -10.86
N ASP A 332 -16.54 -15.14 -11.92
CA ASP A 332 -16.41 -14.30 -13.12
C ASP A 332 -14.97 -14.27 -13.72
N GLY A 333 -14.16 -15.30 -13.44
CA GLY A 333 -12.80 -15.43 -13.94
C GLY A 333 -11.80 -14.46 -13.30
N HIS A 334 -12.14 -13.81 -12.19
CA HIS A 334 -11.35 -12.76 -11.57
C HIS A 334 -10.99 -13.03 -10.10
N LEU A 335 -10.79 -14.29 -9.75
CA LEU A 335 -10.35 -14.66 -8.41
C LEU A 335 -8.84 -14.94 -8.43
N GLU A 336 -8.08 -14.19 -7.63
CA GLU A 336 -6.63 -14.32 -7.52
C GLU A 336 -6.24 -14.69 -6.08
N ILE A 337 -5.18 -15.49 -5.92
CA ILE A 337 -4.60 -15.80 -4.61
C ILE A 337 -3.64 -14.68 -4.23
N TYR A 338 -3.91 -14.03 -3.10
CA TYR A 338 -3.06 -13.00 -2.53
C TYR A 338 -1.91 -13.60 -1.70
N SER A 339 -2.22 -14.57 -0.83
CA SER A 339 -1.25 -15.28 -0.02
C SER A 339 -1.67 -16.70 0.31
N VAL A 340 -0.68 -17.55 0.54
CA VAL A 340 -0.84 -18.87 1.16
C VAL A 340 -0.50 -18.69 2.63
N ASP A 341 -1.51 -18.79 3.49
CA ASP A 341 -1.37 -18.48 4.91
C ASP A 341 -0.95 -19.71 5.70
N GLU A 342 -1.41 -20.89 5.28
CA GLU A 342 -1.16 -22.14 5.97
C GLU A 342 -1.22 -23.32 4.98
N VAL A 343 -0.27 -24.22 5.14
CA VAL A 343 -0.21 -25.50 4.39
C VAL A 343 -0.07 -26.63 5.42
N THR A 344 -1.03 -27.52 5.46
CA THR A 344 -1.08 -28.60 6.44
C THR A 344 -1.33 -29.94 5.80
N ALA A 345 -0.73 -30.97 6.35
CA ALA A 345 -1.01 -32.36 6.01
C ALA A 345 -1.61 -33.09 7.21
N SER A 346 -2.53 -34.00 6.99
CA SER A 346 -3.07 -34.87 8.03
C SER A 346 -2.36 -36.23 7.98
N LYS A 347 -1.92 -36.71 9.16
CA LYS A 347 -1.34 -38.03 9.34
C LYS A 347 -1.91 -38.67 10.61
N GLU A 348 -2.74 -39.73 10.48
CA GLU A 348 -3.22 -40.54 11.61
C GLU A 348 -3.65 -39.70 12.84
N GLU A 349 -4.46 -38.66 12.62
CA GLU A 349 -4.88 -37.66 13.63
C GLU A 349 -3.81 -36.62 14.03
N GLN A 350 -2.58 -36.71 13.54
CA GLN A 350 -1.57 -35.66 13.72
C GLN A 350 -1.59 -34.66 12.58
N ARG A 351 -1.64 -33.39 12.92
CA ARG A 351 -1.46 -32.29 11.99
C ARG A 351 0.04 -32.07 11.76
N LEU A 352 0.45 -32.05 10.51
CA LEU A 352 1.81 -31.75 10.10
C LEU A 352 1.80 -30.40 9.36
N ASP A 353 2.48 -29.42 9.92
CA ASP A 353 2.53 -28.07 9.35
C ASP A 353 3.74 -27.92 8.44
N TYR A 354 3.51 -27.30 7.26
CA TYR A 354 4.57 -26.80 6.38
C TYR A 354 4.87 -25.37 6.77
N VAL A 355 6.12 -25.03 6.99
CA VAL A 355 6.57 -23.69 7.39
C VAL A 355 6.89 -22.86 6.16
N PRO A 356 6.46 -21.59 6.06
CA PRO A 356 6.90 -20.72 4.96
C PRO A 356 8.42 -20.58 4.96
N PHE A 357 9.05 -20.80 3.81
CA PHE A 357 10.51 -20.66 3.67
C PHE A 357 11.02 -19.25 4.03
N SER A 358 10.18 -18.24 3.83
CA SER A 358 10.46 -16.85 4.22
C SER A 358 10.40 -16.58 5.72
N SER A 359 9.84 -17.51 6.52
CA SER A 359 9.86 -17.35 7.97
C SER A 359 11.20 -17.88 8.51
N PHE A 360 11.93 -17.05 9.23
CA PHE A 360 13.14 -17.49 9.98
C PHE A 360 12.81 -18.44 11.15
N ARG A 361 11.66 -19.09 11.13
CA ARG A 361 11.23 -20.08 12.14
C ARG A 361 11.86 -21.45 11.97
N HIS A 362 12.68 -21.66 10.92
CA HIS A 362 13.48 -22.88 10.86
C HIS A 362 14.50 -22.84 11.98
N LYS A 363 14.34 -23.72 12.87
CA LYS A 363 15.29 -24.02 13.93
C LYS A 363 16.54 -24.59 13.24
N GLY A 364 17.47 -23.72 12.86
CA GLY A 364 18.65 -24.10 12.11
C GLY A 364 19.44 -25.19 12.81
N GLY A 365 19.29 -26.44 12.39
CA GLY A 365 20.17 -27.58 12.65
C GLY A 365 20.53 -27.94 14.09
N MET A 366 19.98 -27.27 15.09
CA MET A 366 20.40 -27.43 16.49
C MET A 366 19.64 -28.50 17.29
N LEU A 367 18.51 -29.02 16.78
CA LEU A 367 17.72 -30.02 17.49
C LEU A 367 17.60 -31.27 16.61
N ARG A 368 18.44 -32.25 16.84
CA ARG A 368 18.53 -33.51 16.10
C ARG A 368 17.35 -34.48 16.32
N ASP A 369 16.43 -34.19 17.22
CA ASP A 369 15.33 -35.08 17.59
C ASP A 369 13.94 -34.59 17.20
N GLU A 370 13.83 -33.54 16.37
CA GLU A 370 12.54 -33.04 15.88
C GLU A 370 12.15 -33.67 14.53
N ALA A 371 10.83 -33.72 14.27
CA ALA A 371 10.28 -34.24 13.02
C ALA A 371 10.90 -33.54 11.80
N PRO A 372 11.10 -34.26 10.69
CA PRO A 372 11.74 -33.72 9.50
C PRO A 372 11.02 -32.44 9.02
N GLU A 373 11.82 -31.44 8.70
CA GLU A 373 11.30 -30.11 8.34
C GLU A 373 10.58 -30.13 7.00
N ARG A 374 9.48 -29.38 6.92
CA ARG A 374 8.64 -29.22 5.75
C ARG A 374 8.51 -27.73 5.43
N TYR A 375 8.85 -27.35 4.22
CA TYR A 375 8.81 -25.95 3.78
C TYR A 375 7.90 -25.76 2.60
N PHE A 376 7.31 -24.57 2.51
CA PHE A 376 6.68 -24.12 1.27
C PHE A 376 7.16 -22.73 0.87
N HIS A 377 7.13 -22.48 -0.42
CA HIS A 377 7.39 -21.19 -1.03
C HIS A 377 6.33 -20.94 -2.10
N THR A 378 5.98 -19.67 -2.32
CA THR A 378 5.02 -19.30 -3.35
C THR A 378 5.69 -18.46 -4.42
N ARG A 379 5.34 -18.76 -5.68
CA ARG A 379 5.83 -18.02 -6.86
C ARG A 379 4.65 -17.53 -7.69
N LEU A 380 4.67 -16.26 -8.06
CA LEU A 380 3.69 -15.68 -8.97
C LEU A 380 4.21 -15.79 -10.40
N LYS A 381 3.36 -16.29 -11.31
CA LYS A 381 3.62 -16.30 -12.75
C LYS A 381 2.45 -15.65 -13.47
N ARG A 382 2.73 -14.82 -14.46
CA ARG A 382 1.68 -14.22 -15.29
C ARG A 382 1.08 -15.30 -16.19
N ALA A 383 -0.23 -15.49 -16.11
CA ALA A 383 -0.98 -16.41 -16.95
C ALA A 383 -1.26 -15.81 -18.33
N ALA A 384 -1.61 -16.65 -19.29
CA ALA A 384 -1.96 -16.23 -20.65
C ALA A 384 -3.20 -15.31 -20.72
N ASN A 385 -4.09 -15.40 -19.73
CA ASN A 385 -5.27 -14.54 -19.58
C ASN A 385 -4.97 -13.15 -18.97
N GLY A 386 -3.69 -12.86 -18.69
CA GLY A 386 -3.23 -11.59 -18.09
C GLY A 386 -3.38 -11.51 -16.57
N LEU A 387 -3.97 -12.51 -15.91
CA LEU A 387 -4.03 -12.66 -14.46
C LEU A 387 -2.74 -13.29 -13.92
N HIS A 388 -2.61 -13.34 -12.59
CA HIS A 388 -1.46 -13.97 -11.95
C HIS A 388 -1.83 -15.34 -11.40
N ASP A 389 -1.09 -16.37 -11.85
CA ASP A 389 -1.14 -17.71 -11.30
C ASP A 389 -0.19 -17.83 -10.12
N THR A 390 -0.66 -18.43 -9.04
CA THR A 390 0.15 -18.73 -7.86
C THR A 390 0.58 -20.18 -7.88
N TRP A 391 1.90 -20.40 -7.87
CA TRP A 391 2.51 -21.71 -7.77
C TRP A 391 3.01 -21.94 -6.35
N LEU A 392 2.69 -23.09 -5.78
CA LEU A 392 3.21 -23.57 -4.51
C LEU A 392 4.38 -24.50 -4.79
N ILE A 393 5.54 -24.20 -4.20
CA ILE A 393 6.75 -25.01 -4.27
C ILE A 393 6.95 -25.61 -2.88
N LEU A 394 7.10 -26.91 -2.82
CA LEU A 394 7.28 -27.67 -1.58
C LEU A 394 8.70 -28.22 -1.50
N GLY A 395 9.25 -28.31 -0.29
CA GLY A 395 10.59 -28.82 -0.06
C GLY A 395 10.85 -29.21 1.40
N GLY A 396 12.05 -29.75 1.65
CA GLY A 396 12.51 -30.24 2.94
C GLY A 396 12.48 -31.76 3.04
N GLU A 397 13.25 -32.30 3.98
CA GLU A 397 13.37 -33.77 4.16
C GLU A 397 12.01 -34.43 4.42
N GLY A 398 11.15 -33.80 5.21
CA GLY A 398 9.83 -34.31 5.48
C GLY A 398 8.88 -34.30 4.28
N PHE A 399 9.05 -33.37 3.34
CA PHE A 399 8.31 -33.37 2.07
C PHE A 399 8.77 -34.51 1.17
N ASP A 400 10.08 -34.76 1.05
CA ASP A 400 10.61 -35.86 0.25
C ASP A 400 10.16 -37.23 0.77
N GLU A 401 10.13 -37.41 2.10
CA GLU A 401 9.53 -38.59 2.74
C GLU A 401 8.04 -38.74 2.41
N ASP A 402 7.27 -37.65 2.55
CA ASP A 402 5.84 -37.64 2.28
C ASP A 402 5.54 -37.98 0.81
N ARG A 403 6.29 -37.42 -0.12
CA ARG A 403 6.13 -37.61 -1.55
C ARG A 403 6.43 -39.05 -1.99
N LEU A 404 7.51 -39.61 -1.47
CA LEU A 404 7.98 -40.95 -1.90
C LEU A 404 7.21 -42.08 -1.22
N LEU A 405 6.86 -41.92 0.03
CA LEU A 405 6.27 -42.98 0.84
C LEU A 405 4.72 -42.94 0.86
N ARG A 406 4.10 -41.85 0.44
CA ARG A 406 2.64 -41.62 0.59
C ARG A 406 2.08 -40.79 -0.58
N PRO A 407 1.96 -41.33 -1.79
CA PRO A 407 1.47 -40.59 -2.96
C PRO A 407 0.01 -40.12 -2.86
N ASP A 408 -0.80 -40.69 -1.94
CA ASP A 408 -2.22 -40.34 -1.77
C ASP A 408 -2.44 -39.23 -0.74
N LYS A 409 -1.38 -38.58 -0.28
CA LYS A 409 -1.47 -37.56 0.75
C LYS A 409 -2.03 -36.26 0.19
N ARG A 410 -3.05 -35.76 0.85
CA ARG A 410 -3.68 -34.46 0.53
C ARG A 410 -3.21 -33.38 1.48
N LEU A 411 -2.86 -32.23 0.94
CA LEU A 411 -2.57 -31.02 1.71
C LEU A 411 -3.82 -30.16 1.78
N SER A 412 -4.11 -29.67 2.98
CA SER A 412 -5.12 -28.65 3.19
C SER A 412 -4.44 -27.26 3.16
N LEU A 413 -5.05 -26.34 2.44
CA LEU A 413 -4.53 -24.99 2.24
C LEU A 413 -5.49 -23.98 2.83
N ARG A 414 -4.97 -23.03 3.61
CA ARG A 414 -5.67 -21.80 3.97
C ARG A 414 -5.09 -20.64 3.19
N LEU A 415 -5.92 -19.98 2.41
CA LEU A 415 -5.51 -18.95 1.47
C LEU A 415 -6.23 -17.64 1.79
N THR A 416 -5.58 -16.54 1.45
CA THR A 416 -6.22 -15.23 1.32
C THR A 416 -6.33 -14.90 -0.16
N GLY A 417 -7.50 -14.47 -0.60
CA GLY A 417 -7.80 -14.16 -1.99
C GLY A 417 -8.28 -12.74 -2.21
N THR A 418 -8.32 -12.35 -3.48
CA THR A 418 -8.84 -11.09 -3.97
C THR A 418 -9.65 -11.33 -5.25
N HIS A 419 -10.62 -10.46 -5.54
CA HIS A 419 -11.37 -10.51 -6.81
C HIS A 419 -10.61 -9.86 -7.98
N GLY A 420 -9.31 -9.53 -7.80
CA GLY A 420 -8.48 -8.93 -8.84
C GLY A 420 -9.14 -7.70 -9.47
N GLN A 421 -9.34 -7.71 -10.77
CA GLN A 421 -9.89 -6.57 -11.51
C GLN A 421 -11.43 -6.44 -11.45
N LEU A 422 -12.15 -7.45 -10.94
CA LEU A 422 -13.61 -7.49 -10.96
C LEU A 422 -14.28 -6.23 -10.34
N PRO A 423 -13.80 -5.66 -9.22
CA PRO A 423 -14.39 -4.48 -8.61
C PRO A 423 -14.43 -3.23 -9.51
N ARG A 424 -13.62 -3.19 -10.57
CA ARG A 424 -13.56 -2.07 -11.54
C ARG A 424 -13.95 -2.47 -12.95
N LYS A 425 -14.33 -3.72 -13.19
CA LYS A 425 -14.74 -4.21 -14.50
C LYS A 425 -16.06 -3.59 -14.95
N ALA A 426 -16.97 -3.30 -14.01
CA ALA A 426 -18.15 -2.51 -14.28
C ALA A 426 -17.73 -1.02 -14.40
N LEU A 427 -18.05 -0.37 -15.52
CA LEU A 427 -17.87 1.07 -15.74
C LEU A 427 -18.67 1.91 -14.72
N GLN A 428 -19.71 1.35 -14.13
CA GLN A 428 -20.45 1.93 -13.03
C GLN A 428 -19.70 1.64 -11.71
N SER A 429 -19.67 2.62 -10.83
CA SER A 429 -19.02 2.51 -9.53
C SER A 429 -19.56 1.30 -8.76
N THR A 430 -18.66 0.38 -8.40
CA THR A 430 -19.00 -0.70 -7.48
C THR A 430 -19.50 -0.13 -6.17
N VAL A 431 -20.72 -0.49 -5.79
CA VAL A 431 -21.37 -0.03 -4.55
C VAL A 431 -21.17 -1.08 -3.48
N LEU A 432 -20.55 -0.69 -2.38
CA LEU A 432 -20.40 -1.49 -1.16
C LEU A 432 -21.50 -1.03 -0.19
N ASP A 433 -22.50 -1.88 0.04
CA ASP A 433 -23.70 -1.50 0.79
C ASP A 433 -24.16 -2.53 1.82
N THR A 434 -23.61 -3.73 1.80
CA THR A 434 -24.10 -4.83 2.61
C THR A 434 -23.05 -5.28 3.64
N ALA A 435 -23.35 -5.13 4.93
CA ALA A 435 -22.56 -5.74 6.00
C ALA A 435 -22.90 -7.24 6.11
N VAL A 436 -21.89 -8.10 6.19
CA VAL A 436 -22.09 -9.55 6.33
C VAL A 436 -22.49 -9.90 7.76
N GLN A 437 -21.87 -9.26 8.73
CA GLN A 437 -22.12 -9.51 10.14
C GLN A 437 -23.32 -8.67 10.61
N LEU A 438 -24.26 -9.34 11.27
CA LEU A 438 -25.40 -8.66 11.87
C LEU A 438 -24.95 -7.87 13.09
N THR A 439 -25.30 -6.59 13.13
CA THR A 439 -25.13 -5.74 14.33
C THR A 439 -26.45 -5.66 15.08
N GLN A 440 -26.37 -5.49 16.42
CA GLN A 440 -27.58 -5.31 17.25
C GLN A 440 -28.28 -3.97 17.02
N PHE A 441 -27.58 -3.04 16.36
CA PHE A 441 -28.08 -1.75 15.91
C PHE A 441 -28.07 -1.71 14.38
N GLY A 442 -29.04 -1.09 13.76
CA GLY A 442 -29.10 -0.97 12.31
C GLY A 442 -27.83 -0.28 11.79
N LEU A 443 -27.16 -0.91 10.83
CA LEU A 443 -25.95 -0.39 10.20
C LEU A 443 -26.16 -0.24 8.70
N ARG A 444 -25.96 0.96 8.18
CA ARG A 444 -25.90 1.22 6.73
C ARG A 444 -24.47 1.44 6.31
N VAL A 445 -24.10 0.87 5.18
CA VAL A 445 -22.77 1.02 4.59
C VAL A 445 -22.88 1.90 3.35
N ARG A 446 -21.92 2.79 3.15
CA ARG A 446 -21.89 3.67 1.97
C ARG A 446 -20.45 3.90 1.51
N ASN A 447 -20.19 3.78 0.20
CA ASN A 447 -18.91 4.20 -0.38
C ASN A 447 -18.74 5.72 -0.25
N LEU A 448 -17.54 6.14 0.11
CA LEU A 448 -17.10 7.53 0.02
C LEU A 448 -16.18 7.75 -1.19
N CYS A 449 -15.45 6.73 -1.61
CA CYS A 449 -14.71 6.76 -2.88
C CYS A 449 -14.95 5.47 -3.69
N ALA A 450 -14.74 5.55 -4.99
CA ALA A 450 -14.82 4.38 -5.86
C ALA A 450 -13.68 3.41 -5.55
N PRO A 451 -13.91 2.08 -5.58
CA PRO A 451 -12.86 1.09 -5.46
C PRO A 451 -11.75 1.29 -6.48
N THR A 452 -10.49 1.16 -6.05
CA THR A 452 -9.33 1.27 -6.94
C THR A 452 -9.15 0.04 -7.81
N LEU A 453 -8.39 0.17 -8.89
CA LEU A 453 -7.83 -0.99 -9.59
C LEU A 453 -6.76 -1.66 -8.71
N PRO A 454 -6.58 -2.98 -8.80
CA PRO A 454 -5.44 -3.64 -8.19
C PRO A 454 -4.15 -3.16 -8.86
N CYS A 455 -3.09 -3.00 -8.06
CA CYS A 455 -1.76 -2.67 -8.57
C CYS A 455 -0.86 -3.90 -8.46
N TYR A 456 -0.23 -4.27 -9.58
CA TYR A 456 0.67 -5.42 -9.64
C TYR A 456 2.13 -4.97 -9.50
N PRO A 457 2.99 -5.81 -8.89
CA PRO A 457 4.41 -5.51 -8.78
C PRO A 457 5.03 -5.26 -10.16
N PRO A 458 5.92 -4.26 -10.30
CA PRO A 458 6.65 -4.05 -11.54
C PRO A 458 7.57 -5.24 -11.84
N ASN A 459 7.52 -5.76 -13.08
CA ASN A 459 8.38 -6.87 -13.53
C ASN A 459 9.52 -6.38 -14.44
N ARG A 460 9.82 -5.08 -14.48
CA ARG A 460 10.74 -4.47 -15.44
C ARG A 460 11.89 -3.76 -14.73
N ASP A 461 12.94 -3.45 -15.51
CA ASP A 461 14.03 -2.55 -15.16
C ASP A 461 14.83 -2.94 -13.91
N ARG A 462 15.08 -4.24 -13.72
CA ARG A 462 15.83 -4.74 -12.56
C ARG A 462 15.20 -4.30 -11.23
N PHE A 463 13.87 -4.22 -11.19
CA PHE A 463 13.12 -3.73 -10.04
C PHE A 463 13.54 -4.40 -8.72
N HIS A 464 13.67 -5.72 -8.72
CA HIS A 464 14.08 -6.49 -7.53
C HIS A 464 15.48 -6.11 -7.06
N TRP A 465 16.45 -5.94 -7.98
CA TRP A 465 17.80 -5.48 -7.63
C TRP A 465 17.81 -4.07 -7.06
N ARG A 466 17.02 -3.16 -7.64
CA ARG A 466 16.90 -1.79 -7.14
C ARG A 466 16.29 -1.75 -5.75
N ILE A 467 15.29 -2.58 -5.47
CA ILE A 467 14.71 -2.72 -4.12
C ILE A 467 15.73 -3.33 -3.17
N LEU A 468 16.45 -4.37 -3.57
CA LEU A 468 17.48 -4.99 -2.73
C LEU A 468 18.62 -4.02 -2.38
N SER A 469 18.93 -3.07 -3.26
CA SER A 469 19.93 -2.03 -2.95
C SER A 469 19.52 -1.12 -1.80
N HIS A 470 18.23 -1.02 -1.48
CA HIS A 470 17.70 -0.25 -0.35
C HIS A 470 17.82 -0.98 1.00
N LEU A 471 18.27 -2.24 1.02
CA LEU A 471 18.54 -3.00 2.25
C LEU A 471 19.67 -2.43 3.10
N GLY A 472 20.49 -1.56 2.54
CA GLY A 472 21.51 -0.87 3.29
C GLY A 472 20.90 -0.08 4.45
N SER A 473 21.48 -0.23 5.64
CA SER A 473 21.06 0.51 6.84
C SER A 473 21.28 2.02 6.74
N ASN A 474 21.97 2.48 5.71
CA ASN A 474 22.29 3.88 5.49
C ASN A 474 21.39 4.49 4.41
N PHE A 475 20.55 5.43 4.79
CA PHE A 475 19.67 6.18 3.88
C PHE A 475 20.33 7.43 3.28
N LEU A 476 21.48 7.85 3.77
CA LEU A 476 22.16 9.06 3.30
C LEU A 476 22.39 9.09 1.78
N PRO A 477 22.74 7.98 1.11
CA PRO A 477 22.87 7.98 -0.34
C PRO A 477 21.58 8.35 -1.10
N MET A 478 20.40 8.18 -0.50
CA MET A 478 19.14 8.65 -1.11
C MET A 478 19.05 10.18 -1.13
N LEU A 479 19.80 10.85 -0.28
CA LEU A 479 19.82 12.31 -0.11
C LEU A 479 20.98 12.99 -0.85
N ASP A 480 21.76 12.25 -1.63
CA ASP A 480 22.92 12.79 -2.37
C ASP A 480 22.49 13.76 -3.47
N SER A 481 21.31 13.54 -4.07
CA SER A 481 20.76 14.44 -5.07
C SER A 481 19.24 14.26 -5.22
N ALA A 482 18.58 15.27 -5.79
CA ALA A 482 17.15 15.21 -6.12
C ALA A 482 16.83 14.08 -7.11
N GLU A 483 17.74 13.75 -8.03
CA GLU A 483 17.57 12.67 -8.99
C GLU A 483 17.54 11.30 -8.31
N VAL A 484 18.45 11.05 -7.37
CA VAL A 484 18.51 9.81 -6.60
C VAL A 484 17.26 9.67 -5.75
N LEU A 485 16.83 10.72 -5.03
CA LEU A 485 15.62 10.67 -4.21
C LEU A 485 14.38 10.41 -5.08
N ARG A 486 14.22 11.13 -6.21
CA ARG A 486 13.13 10.89 -7.17
C ARG A 486 13.12 9.47 -7.69
N GLY A 487 14.29 8.94 -8.10
CA GLY A 487 14.44 7.57 -8.59
C GLY A 487 14.10 6.53 -7.54
N THR A 488 14.45 6.77 -6.28
CA THR A 488 14.13 5.90 -5.15
C THR A 488 12.62 5.90 -4.87
N LEU A 489 12.00 7.07 -4.72
CA LEU A 489 10.57 7.18 -4.46
C LEU A 489 9.71 6.62 -5.61
N ALA A 490 10.16 6.79 -6.86
CA ALA A 490 9.46 6.28 -8.04
C ALA A 490 9.32 4.75 -8.05
N LEU A 491 10.19 4.00 -7.37
CA LEU A 491 10.06 2.55 -7.24
C LEU A 491 8.81 2.11 -6.46
N TYR A 492 8.27 3.00 -5.64
CA TYR A 492 7.08 2.75 -4.81
C TYR A 492 5.79 3.27 -5.45
N ASP A 493 5.86 3.94 -6.60
CA ASP A 493 4.68 4.29 -7.40
C ASP A 493 4.36 3.22 -8.44
N TRP A 494 3.55 2.24 -8.06
CA TRP A 494 3.09 1.18 -8.96
C TRP A 494 1.88 1.58 -9.80
N THR A 495 1.29 2.74 -9.51
CA THR A 495 0.09 3.22 -10.22
C THR A 495 0.42 3.84 -11.56
N GLY A 496 1.63 4.36 -11.72
CA GLY A 496 2.03 5.15 -12.88
C GLY A 496 1.20 6.43 -13.05
N SER A 497 0.62 6.94 -11.94
CA SER A 497 -0.23 8.12 -11.93
C SER A 497 0.53 9.38 -12.37
N GLU A 498 -0.09 10.17 -13.23
CA GLU A 498 0.47 11.46 -13.66
C GLU A 498 0.65 12.43 -12.48
N LEU A 499 -0.26 12.39 -11.50
CA LEU A 499 -0.16 13.23 -10.30
C LEU A 499 1.07 12.86 -9.46
N ASN A 500 1.35 11.56 -9.30
CA ASN A 500 2.53 11.10 -8.58
C ASN A 500 3.80 11.49 -9.33
N ARG A 501 3.84 11.33 -10.66
CA ARG A 501 4.97 11.77 -11.48
C ARG A 501 5.25 13.27 -11.35
N ARG A 502 4.20 14.10 -11.33
CA ARG A 502 4.34 15.55 -11.12
C ARG A 502 4.91 15.87 -9.74
N ARG A 503 4.43 15.23 -8.67
CA ARG A 503 4.96 15.42 -7.31
C ARG A 503 6.42 15.02 -7.21
N LEU A 504 6.80 13.89 -7.80
CA LEU A 504 8.20 13.45 -7.83
C LEU A 504 9.08 14.40 -8.65
N ALA A 505 8.61 14.86 -9.81
CA ALA A 505 9.32 15.84 -10.63
C ALA A 505 9.49 17.19 -9.94
N ALA A 506 8.59 17.54 -9.01
CA ALA A 506 8.64 18.77 -8.24
C ALA A 506 9.75 18.81 -7.17
N ILE A 507 10.42 17.71 -6.88
CA ILE A 507 11.62 17.71 -6.03
C ILE A 507 12.76 18.35 -6.84
N VAL A 508 13.14 19.58 -6.51
CA VAL A 508 14.13 20.37 -7.26
C VAL A 508 15.54 20.09 -6.74
N GLU A 509 15.72 20.18 -5.43
CA GLU A 509 17.01 20.04 -4.77
C GLU A 509 16.87 19.30 -3.45
N VAL A 510 17.91 18.57 -3.09
CA VAL A 510 17.99 17.85 -1.82
C VAL A 510 19.37 18.09 -1.24
N SER A 511 19.41 18.45 0.02
CA SER A 511 20.65 18.56 0.78
C SER A 511 20.48 17.97 2.18
N HIS A 512 21.57 17.51 2.77
CA HIS A 512 21.57 17.02 4.13
C HIS A 512 22.84 17.46 4.88
N HIS A 513 22.69 17.69 6.17
CA HIS A 513 23.76 18.09 7.05
C HIS A 513 23.80 17.21 8.29
N LEU A 514 24.97 16.67 8.59
CA LEU A 514 25.21 15.94 9.83
C LEU A 514 25.43 16.95 10.96
N VAL A 515 24.58 16.91 11.97
CA VAL A 515 24.64 17.77 13.14
C VAL A 515 25.05 16.96 14.36
N GLN A 516 25.93 17.55 15.19
CA GLN A 516 26.32 16.97 16.47
C GLN A 516 26.07 18.02 17.55
N ARG A 517 25.37 17.65 18.59
CA ARG A 517 25.16 18.55 19.75
C ARG A 517 25.24 17.76 21.07
N PHE A 518 25.63 18.45 22.11
CA PHE A 518 25.55 17.91 23.47
C PHE A 518 24.24 18.34 24.12
N GLU A 519 23.45 17.37 24.52
CA GLU A 519 22.23 17.60 25.26
C GLU A 519 22.16 16.72 26.49
N LYS A 520 21.97 17.33 27.67
CA LYS A 520 21.91 16.62 28.97
C LYS A 520 23.05 15.66 29.24
N GLY A 521 24.26 16.00 28.74
CA GLY A 521 25.47 15.18 28.94
C GLY A 521 25.70 14.06 27.93
N PHE A 522 24.80 13.90 26.94
CA PHE A 522 24.93 12.92 25.85
C PHE A 522 25.23 13.62 24.52
N LEU A 523 26.07 12.97 23.71
CA LEU A 523 26.31 13.39 22.34
C LEU A 523 25.16 12.90 21.45
N LEU A 524 24.30 13.80 21.06
CA LEU A 524 23.25 13.53 20.05
C LEU A 524 23.80 13.82 18.66
N ARG A 525 23.59 12.87 17.75
CA ARG A 525 23.86 13.04 16.32
C ARG A 525 22.52 13.23 15.60
N GLY A 526 22.48 14.09 14.61
CA GLY A 526 21.30 14.36 13.83
C GLY A 526 21.61 14.44 12.35
N VAL A 527 20.60 14.26 11.54
CA VAL A 527 20.60 14.55 10.11
C VAL A 527 19.51 15.58 9.84
N ASP A 528 19.94 16.80 9.55
CA ASP A 528 19.05 17.84 9.06
C ASP A 528 18.91 17.67 7.55
N ILE A 529 17.68 17.43 7.09
CA ILE A 529 17.34 17.18 5.70
C ILE A 529 16.58 18.39 5.17
N GLU A 530 17.09 18.98 4.10
CA GLU A 530 16.40 20.07 3.41
C GLU A 530 16.06 19.65 2.00
N ILE A 531 14.79 19.81 1.62
CA ILE A 531 14.26 19.46 0.30
C ILE A 531 13.56 20.68 -0.27
N THR A 532 14.01 21.14 -1.43
CA THR A 532 13.38 22.22 -2.18
C THR A 532 12.36 21.64 -3.16
N LEU A 533 11.12 22.11 -3.08
CA LEU A 533 9.99 21.67 -3.89
C LEU A 533 9.44 22.80 -4.77
N ASP A 534 9.08 22.49 -6.02
CA ASP A 534 8.26 23.37 -6.86
C ASP A 534 6.78 23.19 -6.46
N ALA A 535 6.18 24.26 -5.92
CA ALA A 535 4.79 24.26 -5.48
C ALA A 535 3.78 23.95 -6.63
N ASN A 536 4.16 24.21 -7.89
CA ASN A 536 3.30 23.93 -9.04
C ASN A 536 3.09 22.43 -9.33
N GLY A 537 3.92 21.56 -8.76
CA GLY A 537 3.77 20.11 -8.87
C GLY A 537 2.70 19.51 -7.95
N PHE A 538 2.12 20.32 -7.08
CA PHE A 538 1.16 19.91 -6.04
C PHE A 538 -0.21 20.58 -6.22
N ALA A 539 -1.23 20.00 -5.64
CA ALA A 539 -2.60 20.53 -5.69
C ALA A 539 -2.84 21.72 -4.73
N GLY A 540 -1.80 22.20 -4.04
CA GLY A 540 -1.83 23.28 -3.07
C GLY A 540 -0.91 23.00 -1.88
N GLU A 541 -0.83 23.94 -0.94
CA GLU A 541 0.06 23.84 0.23
C GLU A 541 -0.27 22.65 1.14
N GLY A 542 -1.55 22.30 1.27
CA GLY A 542 -1.96 21.12 2.03
C GLY A 542 -1.46 19.81 1.41
N ASP A 543 -1.35 19.73 0.07
CA ASP A 543 -0.76 18.58 -0.62
C ASP A 543 0.76 18.50 -0.38
N VAL A 544 1.45 19.65 -0.39
CA VAL A 544 2.87 19.74 -0.02
C VAL A 544 3.09 19.30 1.43
N SER A 545 2.26 19.79 2.33
CA SER A 545 2.34 19.46 3.75
C SER A 545 2.17 17.95 3.99
N LEU A 546 1.19 17.33 3.32
CA LEU A 546 0.97 15.89 3.42
C LEU A 546 2.14 15.08 2.84
N PHE A 547 2.71 15.53 1.72
CA PHE A 547 3.92 14.92 1.15
C PHE A 547 5.11 15.04 2.10
N GLY A 548 5.27 16.22 2.72
CA GLY A 548 6.30 16.44 3.73
C GLY A 548 6.11 15.58 4.98
N GLU A 549 4.89 15.43 5.47
CA GLU A 549 4.62 14.54 6.62
C GLU A 549 4.97 13.07 6.28
N MET A 550 4.63 12.62 5.07
CA MET A 550 5.00 11.28 4.60
C MET A 550 6.52 11.11 4.58
N LEU A 551 7.27 12.06 4.01
CA LEU A 551 8.74 12.03 3.98
C LEU A 551 9.34 12.10 5.38
N ASN A 552 8.82 12.99 6.25
CA ASN A 552 9.26 13.12 7.63
C ASN A 552 9.10 11.81 8.40
N ARG A 553 7.96 11.13 8.26
CA ARG A 553 7.73 9.81 8.86
C ARG A 553 8.62 8.72 8.25
N PHE A 554 8.84 8.77 6.95
CA PHE A 554 9.72 7.84 6.28
C PHE A 554 11.17 7.96 6.78
N PHE A 555 11.71 9.18 6.84
CA PHE A 555 13.07 9.40 7.34
C PHE A 555 13.20 9.11 8.83
N ALA A 556 12.15 9.37 9.62
CA ALA A 556 12.15 9.06 11.05
C ALA A 556 12.36 7.56 11.35
N LEU A 557 11.97 6.68 10.43
CA LEU A 557 12.17 5.24 10.58
C LEU A 557 13.61 4.78 10.45
N TYR A 558 14.49 5.64 9.91
CA TYR A 558 15.93 5.42 9.88
C TYR A 558 16.66 6.06 11.06
N ALA A 559 15.96 6.84 11.90
CA ALA A 559 16.55 7.36 13.13
C ALA A 559 16.94 6.19 14.05
N ASP A 560 18.16 6.20 14.55
CA ASP A 560 18.67 5.23 15.51
C ASP A 560 18.60 5.82 16.94
N VAL A 561 18.92 5.03 17.96
CA VAL A 561 18.89 5.44 19.38
C VAL A 561 19.71 6.72 19.63
N HIS A 562 20.74 6.96 18.83
CA HIS A 562 21.61 8.13 18.92
C HIS A 562 21.56 9.06 17.71
N LEU A 563 20.62 8.83 16.77
CA LEU A 563 20.48 9.60 15.55
C LEU A 563 19.04 10.11 15.41
N TYR A 564 18.85 11.43 15.46
CA TYR A 564 17.57 12.05 15.11
C TYR A 564 17.56 12.50 13.65
N THR A 565 16.38 12.63 13.09
CA THR A 565 16.16 13.25 11.77
C THR A 565 15.27 14.46 11.89
N GLN A 566 15.56 15.50 11.13
CA GLN A 566 14.72 16.69 11.04
C GLN A 566 14.54 17.07 9.58
N LEU A 567 13.29 17.20 9.14
CA LEU A 567 12.94 17.58 7.78
C LEU A 567 12.54 19.06 7.70
N THR A 568 13.10 19.74 6.70
CA THR A 568 12.69 21.08 6.27
C THR A 568 12.35 21.03 4.78
N LEU A 569 11.17 21.50 4.40
CA LEU A 569 10.78 21.73 3.01
C LEU A 569 10.84 23.22 2.70
N VAL A 570 11.47 23.55 1.58
CA VAL A 570 11.54 24.92 1.05
C VAL A 570 10.72 24.97 -0.24
N LEU A 571 9.74 25.86 -0.31
CA LEU A 571 8.83 25.96 -1.45
C LEU A 571 9.27 27.03 -2.43
N GLN A 572 9.43 26.69 -3.69
CA GLN A 572 9.62 27.64 -4.78
C GLN A 572 8.28 27.92 -5.46
N PRO A 573 8.01 29.17 -5.93
CA PRO A 573 8.90 30.35 -5.89
C PRO A 573 8.78 31.18 -4.60
N THR A 574 7.91 30.83 -3.67
CA THR A 574 7.56 31.68 -2.50
C THR A 574 8.67 31.78 -1.46
N GLY A 575 9.58 30.79 -1.39
CA GLY A 575 10.57 30.68 -0.32
C GLY A 575 9.97 30.29 1.05
N ALA A 576 8.70 29.90 1.09
CA ALA A 576 8.05 29.45 2.33
C ALA A 576 8.72 28.17 2.84
N CYS A 577 8.94 28.08 4.15
CA CYS A 577 9.58 26.93 4.79
C CYS A 577 8.60 26.21 5.70
N LEU A 578 8.46 24.90 5.50
CA LEU A 578 7.77 24.00 6.41
C LEU A 578 8.81 23.15 7.12
N ARG A 579 8.85 23.24 8.45
CA ARG A 579 9.82 22.52 9.27
C ARG A 579 9.12 21.62 10.28
N TRP A 580 9.50 20.35 10.30
CA TRP A 580 9.01 19.38 11.27
C TRP A 580 9.89 19.37 12.53
N SER A 581 9.32 18.91 13.63
CA SER A 581 10.07 18.67 14.86
C SER A 581 11.07 17.52 14.65
N GLU A 582 12.10 17.50 15.47
CA GLU A 582 13.06 16.40 15.48
C GLU A 582 12.39 15.07 15.79
N ASN A 583 12.69 14.07 14.99
CA ASN A 583 12.23 12.71 15.21
C ASN A 583 13.35 11.90 15.87
N HIS A 584 13.11 11.47 17.09
CA HIS A 584 14.00 10.56 17.82
C HIS A 584 13.48 9.13 17.68
N SER A 585 14.39 8.16 17.54
CA SER A 585 13.98 6.75 17.50
C SER A 585 13.24 6.36 18.79
N GLN A 586 12.04 5.83 18.64
CA GLN A 586 11.31 5.19 19.75
C GLN A 586 11.65 3.69 19.89
N ARG A 587 12.54 3.15 19.07
CA ARG A 587 12.94 1.75 19.13
C ARG A 587 13.96 1.56 20.23
N ILE A 588 13.56 0.95 21.33
CA ILE A 588 14.46 0.26 22.24
C ILE A 588 14.96 -0.97 21.46
N PRO A 589 16.28 -1.17 21.30
CA PRO A 589 16.80 -2.41 20.73
C PRO A 589 16.30 -3.57 21.60
N GLY A 590 15.46 -4.44 21.02
CA GLY A 590 15.05 -5.68 21.65
C GLY A 590 16.13 -6.74 21.55
#